data_5bbba48823a1876133d20a37cb4d9469
#
_entry.id   5bbba48823a1876133d20a37cb4d9469
#
_cell.length_a   1.000
_cell.length_b   1.000
_cell.length_c   1.000
_cell.angle_alpha   90.00
_cell.angle_beta   90.00
_cell.angle_gamma   90.00
#
_symmetry.space_group_name_H-M   'P 1'
#
loop_
_entity.id
_entity.type
_entity.pdbx_description
1 polymer ?
#
loop_
_entity_poly.entity_id
_entity_poly.type
_entity_poly.pdbx_seq_one_letter_code
_entity_poly.pdbx_strand_id
1 'polypeptide(L)'
;MITAICVQIACKFFLSLVRMDTSIKISLDKRRQKKDGSYPIILRLSHFRKTTSINLGLSISEEFWDDKNERIKKSYKGTSSVSKLNNRLLKEKIRAVDIFNDLYEKDKLNFLSVLQLKSRIVKTVANDSFYEFSLGLVKELNATERFGNANIYYSITKVLKKFHDGKDLKFAEINYDFLKRFEIWHFSRGNSVNGLSAYMRTIRAIFNKAIKSGLISKDAYPFSNYKIKTAPTEKRAIDVSSIKSIMQLKLDEKDSLFHYRNYFLISYMLYGISFIDMAFLKLENIIDNRIKFQRRKTSKPYDIKVTPQLKELLSFYIQDKAKSDFIFPVITRDTFDLQYKDVLWARKRYNKGLKEIAQLCNIDERLTSYVSRHSFATQAMLQDVPLQAISAMLGHNRLTTTQIYLKSLPSQVLDDYNKKLVDL
;
A
#
# COMPACT_ATOMS: atom_id res chain seq x y z
N MET A 1 -48.28 -8.09 -32.98
CA MET A 1 -47.90 -9.29 -32.16
C MET A 1 -46.95 -10.25 -32.89
N ILE A 2 -46.92 -10.34 -34.21
CA ILE A 2 -46.02 -11.23 -34.98
C ILE A 2 -44.57 -10.71 -35.04
N THR A 3 -44.33 -9.41 -35.06
CA THR A 3 -43.00 -8.79 -35.12
C THR A 3 -42.17 -8.97 -33.84
N ALA A 4 -42.81 -9.01 -32.67
CA ALA A 4 -42.12 -9.21 -31.39
C ALA A 4 -41.62 -10.65 -31.18
N ILE A 5 -42.34 -11.63 -31.73
CA ILE A 5 -41.99 -13.06 -31.66
C ILE A 5 -40.81 -13.37 -32.59
N CYS A 6 -40.75 -12.76 -33.78
CA CYS A 6 -39.62 -12.93 -34.71
C CYS A 6 -38.32 -12.33 -34.17
N VAL A 7 -38.36 -11.19 -33.47
CA VAL A 7 -37.18 -10.59 -32.86
C VAL A 7 -36.66 -11.43 -31.66
N GLN A 8 -37.57 -12.01 -30.85
CA GLN A 8 -37.16 -12.89 -29.76
C GLN A 8 -36.59 -14.24 -30.24
N ILE A 9 -37.11 -14.79 -31.36
CA ILE A 9 -36.58 -16.03 -31.95
C ILE A 9 -35.22 -15.75 -32.63
N ALA A 10 -35.07 -14.64 -33.36
CA ALA A 10 -33.82 -14.23 -33.96
C ALA A 10 -32.75 -13.95 -32.90
N CYS A 11 -33.11 -13.28 -31.79
CA CYS A 11 -32.19 -13.05 -30.66
C CYS A 11 -31.78 -14.37 -29.95
N LYS A 12 -32.71 -15.32 -29.75
CA LYS A 12 -32.40 -16.65 -29.21
C LYS A 12 -31.54 -17.48 -30.17
N PHE A 13 -31.74 -17.40 -31.46
CA PHE A 13 -30.93 -18.08 -32.48
C PHE A 13 -29.51 -17.45 -32.58
N PHE A 14 -29.41 -16.13 -32.52
CA PHE A 14 -28.11 -15.43 -32.47
C PHE A 14 -27.34 -15.72 -31.20
N LEU A 15 -28.01 -15.77 -30.04
CA LEU A 15 -27.43 -16.18 -28.76
C LEU A 15 -27.00 -17.66 -28.73
N SER A 16 -27.68 -18.55 -29.47
CA SER A 16 -27.31 -19.97 -29.58
C SER A 16 -26.11 -20.18 -30.52
N LEU A 17 -25.95 -19.37 -31.57
CA LEU A 17 -24.81 -19.41 -32.48
C LEU A 17 -23.52 -18.87 -31.83
N VAL A 18 -23.60 -17.87 -30.94
CA VAL A 18 -22.49 -17.37 -30.17
C VAL A 18 -22.03 -18.37 -29.07
N ARG A 19 -22.94 -19.25 -28.60
CA ARG A 19 -22.60 -20.32 -27.64
C ARG A 19 -21.77 -21.46 -28.23
N MET A 20 -21.69 -21.63 -29.54
CA MET A 20 -20.98 -22.75 -30.18
C MET A 20 -19.45 -22.53 -30.36
N ASP A 21 -18.93 -21.31 -30.21
CA ASP A 21 -17.54 -21.02 -30.54
C ASP A 21 -16.56 -21.19 -29.37
N THR A 22 -17.04 -21.47 -28.17
CA THR A 22 -16.16 -21.72 -27.01
C THR A 22 -16.56 -22.96 -26.24
N SER A 23 -15.63 -23.87 -26.01
CA SER A 23 -15.85 -25.05 -25.19
C SER A 23 -14.70 -25.29 -24.21
N ILE A 24 -15.06 -25.80 -23.01
CA ILE A 24 -14.11 -26.16 -21.93
C ILE A 24 -14.38 -27.60 -21.55
N LYS A 25 -13.42 -28.48 -21.80
CA LYS A 25 -13.54 -29.91 -21.54
C LYS A 25 -12.30 -30.46 -20.83
N ILE A 26 -12.48 -31.45 -19.95
CA ILE A 26 -11.39 -32.25 -19.44
C ILE A 26 -11.23 -33.49 -20.34
N SER A 27 -10.00 -33.74 -20.78
CA SER A 27 -9.70 -34.87 -21.65
C SER A 27 -8.27 -35.37 -21.45
N LEU A 28 -7.95 -36.54 -21.99
CA LEU A 28 -6.56 -37.03 -22.09
C LEU A 28 -5.85 -36.36 -23.27
N ASP A 29 -4.56 -35.98 -23.07
CA ASP A 29 -3.69 -35.58 -24.18
C ASP A 29 -3.04 -36.82 -24.81
N LYS A 30 -3.76 -37.47 -25.69
CA LYS A 30 -3.31 -38.71 -26.36
C LYS A 30 -2.06 -38.53 -27.25
N ARG A 31 -1.64 -37.30 -27.51
CA ARG A 31 -0.41 -36.95 -28.27
C ARG A 31 0.85 -37.08 -27.39
N ARG A 32 0.71 -37.16 -26.06
CA ARG A 32 1.81 -37.10 -25.11
C ARG A 32 1.75 -38.34 -24.17
N GLN A 33 1.93 -39.52 -24.73
CA GLN A 33 2.02 -40.71 -23.90
C GLN A 33 3.33 -40.71 -23.10
N LYS A 34 3.25 -41.01 -21.82
CA LYS A 34 4.41 -41.21 -20.94
C LYS A 34 5.00 -42.61 -21.10
N LYS A 35 6.23 -42.83 -20.59
CA LYS A 35 6.91 -44.12 -20.63
C LYS A 35 6.14 -45.24 -19.92
N ASP A 36 5.31 -44.89 -18.92
CA ASP A 36 4.45 -45.83 -18.17
C ASP A 36 3.09 -46.11 -18.86
N GLY A 37 2.90 -45.67 -20.10
CA GLY A 37 1.67 -45.88 -20.86
C GLY A 37 0.55 -44.92 -20.50
N SER A 38 0.73 -44.05 -19.50
CA SER A 38 -0.28 -43.07 -19.10
C SER A 38 -0.30 -41.81 -19.98
N TYR A 39 -1.45 -41.13 -20.00
CA TYR A 39 -1.64 -39.87 -20.72
C TYR A 39 -1.93 -38.72 -19.72
N PRO A 40 -1.37 -37.50 -19.94
CA PRO A 40 -1.70 -36.34 -19.14
C PRO A 40 -3.19 -36.00 -19.23
N ILE A 41 -3.79 -35.69 -18.09
CA ILE A 41 -5.15 -35.11 -18.03
C ILE A 41 -5.00 -33.60 -18.24
N ILE A 42 -5.73 -33.07 -19.23
CA ILE A 42 -5.70 -31.66 -19.61
C ILE A 42 -7.10 -31.04 -19.57
N LEU A 43 -7.13 -29.74 -19.26
CA LEU A 43 -8.28 -28.90 -19.54
C LEU A 43 -8.11 -28.35 -20.95
N ARG A 44 -8.95 -28.78 -21.91
CA ARG A 44 -8.95 -28.33 -23.29
C ARG A 44 -9.87 -27.13 -23.43
N LEU A 45 -9.35 -26.07 -24.01
CA LEU A 45 -10.06 -24.83 -24.29
C LEU A 45 -10.15 -24.65 -25.79
N SER A 46 -11.35 -24.52 -26.32
CA SER A 46 -11.60 -24.11 -27.72
C SER A 46 -12.27 -22.75 -27.71
N HIS A 47 -11.81 -21.82 -28.55
CA HIS A 47 -12.34 -20.48 -28.67
C HIS A 47 -12.07 -19.95 -30.08
N PHE A 48 -13.12 -19.53 -30.80
CA PHE A 48 -13.05 -19.12 -32.21
C PHE A 48 -12.27 -20.11 -33.08
N ARG A 49 -12.64 -21.40 -33.03
CA ARG A 49 -12.01 -22.51 -33.77
C ARG A 49 -10.55 -22.76 -33.48
N LYS A 50 -9.94 -22.01 -32.55
CA LYS A 50 -8.55 -22.28 -32.06
C LYS A 50 -8.61 -23.01 -30.73
N THR A 51 -7.71 -23.99 -30.57
CA THR A 51 -7.67 -24.88 -29.40
C THR A 51 -6.35 -24.73 -28.67
N THR A 52 -6.39 -24.76 -27.33
CA THR A 52 -5.23 -24.84 -26.46
C THR A 52 -5.54 -25.76 -25.28
N SER A 53 -4.52 -26.10 -24.47
CA SER A 53 -4.72 -26.96 -23.31
C SER A 53 -3.92 -26.49 -22.09
N ILE A 54 -4.43 -26.82 -20.90
CA ILE A 54 -3.80 -26.61 -19.60
C ILE A 54 -3.59 -28.00 -18.99
N ASN A 55 -2.36 -28.32 -18.59
CA ASN A 55 -2.05 -29.59 -17.92
C ASN A 55 -2.52 -29.48 -16.45
N LEU A 56 -3.30 -30.46 -15.99
CA LEU A 56 -3.84 -30.53 -14.62
C LEU A 56 -2.91 -31.26 -13.62
N GLY A 57 -1.72 -31.64 -14.08
CA GLY A 57 -0.70 -32.28 -13.23
C GLY A 57 -1.01 -33.74 -12.86
N LEU A 58 -1.96 -34.36 -13.51
CA LEU A 58 -2.34 -35.77 -13.35
C LEU A 58 -2.16 -36.53 -14.66
N SER A 59 -1.85 -37.82 -14.58
CA SER A 59 -1.79 -38.70 -15.73
C SER A 59 -2.44 -40.02 -15.40
N ILE A 60 -3.07 -40.64 -16.40
CA ILE A 60 -3.79 -41.92 -16.22
C ILE A 60 -3.77 -42.72 -17.52
N SER A 61 -3.83 -44.04 -17.44
CA SER A 61 -4.00 -44.92 -18.60
C SER A 61 -5.42 -44.76 -19.19
N GLU A 62 -5.56 -44.85 -20.49
CA GLU A 62 -6.81 -44.63 -21.21
C GLU A 62 -7.95 -45.54 -20.73
N GLU A 63 -7.67 -46.78 -20.36
CA GLU A 63 -8.65 -47.74 -19.83
C GLU A 63 -9.42 -47.25 -18.59
N PHE A 64 -8.77 -46.42 -17.74
CA PHE A 64 -9.36 -45.85 -16.53
C PHE A 64 -10.00 -44.47 -16.76
N TRP A 65 -10.03 -43.96 -18.00
CA TRP A 65 -10.65 -42.68 -18.33
C TRP A 65 -12.07 -42.86 -18.88
N ASP A 66 -13.01 -42.09 -18.38
CA ASP A 66 -14.38 -42.02 -18.86
C ASP A 66 -14.53 -40.67 -19.63
N ASP A 67 -14.35 -40.71 -20.94
CA ASP A 67 -14.34 -39.54 -21.80
C ASP A 67 -15.73 -38.83 -21.89
N LYS A 68 -16.82 -39.64 -21.78
CA LYS A 68 -18.19 -39.13 -21.81
C LYS A 68 -18.52 -38.29 -20.58
N ASN A 69 -18.08 -38.75 -19.42
CA ASN A 69 -18.32 -38.09 -18.13
C ASN A 69 -17.13 -37.24 -17.65
N GLU A 70 -16.04 -37.13 -18.44
CA GLU A 70 -14.83 -36.32 -18.14
C GLU A 70 -14.23 -36.66 -16.76
N ARG A 71 -14.13 -37.91 -16.41
CA ARG A 71 -13.72 -38.39 -15.06
C ARG A 71 -12.91 -39.67 -15.08
N ILE A 72 -12.22 -39.92 -13.97
CA ILE A 72 -11.52 -41.16 -13.71
C ILE A 72 -12.54 -42.22 -13.28
N LYS A 73 -12.49 -43.43 -13.89
CA LYS A 73 -13.36 -44.57 -13.55
C LYS A 73 -13.07 -45.06 -12.12
N LYS A 74 -14.09 -45.60 -11.44
CA LYS A 74 -13.98 -46.13 -10.09
C LYS A 74 -13.01 -47.33 -9.99
N SER A 75 -12.76 -48.01 -11.10
CA SER A 75 -11.85 -49.17 -11.20
C SER A 75 -10.37 -48.79 -11.06
N TYR A 76 -10.02 -47.50 -11.08
CA TYR A 76 -8.64 -47.06 -10.94
C TYR A 76 -8.12 -47.25 -9.52
N LYS A 77 -7.05 -48.05 -9.38
CA LYS A 77 -6.44 -48.45 -8.08
C LYS A 77 -5.20 -47.60 -7.72
N GLY A 78 -4.75 -46.72 -8.57
CA GLY A 78 -3.51 -45.91 -8.35
C GLY A 78 -3.65 -44.76 -7.34
N THR A 79 -4.74 -44.73 -6.56
CA THR A 79 -4.98 -43.71 -5.52
C THR A 79 -5.83 -44.24 -4.39
N SER A 80 -5.67 -43.68 -3.19
CA SER A 80 -6.52 -43.95 -2.03
C SER A 80 -7.96 -43.49 -2.17
N SER A 81 -8.25 -42.52 -3.09
CA SER A 81 -9.60 -42.00 -3.32
C SER A 81 -9.77 -41.41 -4.71
N VAL A 82 -10.40 -42.15 -5.61
CA VAL A 82 -10.79 -41.67 -6.95
C VAL A 82 -11.77 -40.52 -6.86
N SER A 83 -12.66 -40.52 -5.87
CA SER A 83 -13.61 -39.40 -5.65
C SER A 83 -12.90 -38.10 -5.37
N LYS A 84 -11.83 -38.08 -4.59
CA LYS A 84 -11.03 -36.87 -4.32
C LYS A 84 -10.37 -36.33 -5.59
N LEU A 85 -9.85 -37.22 -6.44
CA LEU A 85 -9.25 -36.82 -7.72
C LEU A 85 -10.29 -36.21 -8.66
N ASN A 86 -11.45 -36.89 -8.81
CA ASN A 86 -12.54 -36.40 -9.65
C ASN A 86 -13.10 -35.06 -9.15
N ASN A 87 -13.23 -34.86 -7.84
CA ASN A 87 -13.62 -33.60 -7.25
C ASN A 87 -12.60 -32.47 -7.55
N ARG A 88 -11.30 -32.81 -7.54
CA ARG A 88 -10.26 -31.85 -7.93
C ARG A 88 -10.38 -31.48 -9.41
N LEU A 89 -10.56 -32.43 -10.30
CA LEU A 89 -10.75 -32.17 -11.73
C LEU A 89 -11.98 -31.32 -11.99
N LEU A 90 -13.10 -31.66 -11.33
CA LEU A 90 -14.35 -30.90 -11.45
C LEU A 90 -14.18 -29.45 -10.95
N LYS A 91 -13.51 -29.22 -9.84
CA LYS A 91 -13.20 -27.86 -9.33
C LYS A 91 -12.42 -27.04 -10.34
N GLU A 92 -11.40 -27.62 -10.99
CA GLU A 92 -10.63 -26.92 -12.02
C GLU A 92 -11.47 -26.57 -13.24
N LYS A 93 -12.39 -27.46 -13.65
CA LYS A 93 -13.33 -27.18 -14.74
C LYS A 93 -14.31 -26.07 -14.38
N ILE A 94 -14.98 -26.16 -13.23
CA ILE A 94 -15.94 -25.14 -12.74
C ILE A 94 -15.26 -23.80 -12.73
N ARG A 95 -14.07 -23.70 -12.15
CA ARG A 95 -13.32 -22.45 -12.09
C ARG A 95 -13.02 -21.83 -13.47
N ALA A 96 -12.63 -22.67 -14.43
CA ALA A 96 -12.40 -22.19 -15.79
C ALA A 96 -13.69 -21.68 -16.45
N VAL A 97 -14.82 -22.35 -16.17
CA VAL A 97 -16.15 -21.94 -16.62
C VAL A 97 -16.59 -20.63 -15.97
N ASP A 98 -16.34 -20.45 -14.67
CA ASP A 98 -16.67 -19.20 -13.97
C ASP A 98 -15.90 -18.00 -14.54
N ILE A 99 -14.61 -18.17 -14.84
CA ILE A 99 -13.80 -17.13 -15.50
C ILE A 99 -14.33 -16.82 -16.90
N PHE A 100 -14.74 -17.85 -17.62
CA PHE A 100 -15.37 -17.70 -18.94
C PHE A 100 -16.66 -16.90 -18.83
N ASN A 101 -17.57 -17.28 -17.92
CA ASN A 101 -18.85 -16.62 -17.71
C ASN A 101 -18.67 -15.15 -17.31
N ASP A 102 -17.75 -14.84 -16.39
CA ASP A 102 -17.42 -13.46 -15.98
C ASP A 102 -16.92 -12.60 -17.15
N LEU A 103 -16.12 -13.20 -18.05
CA LEU A 103 -15.64 -12.51 -19.25
C LEU A 103 -16.77 -12.32 -20.29
N TYR A 104 -17.67 -13.27 -20.38
CA TYR A 104 -18.83 -13.21 -21.26
C TYR A 104 -19.83 -12.13 -20.80
N GLU A 105 -20.20 -12.12 -19.53
CA GLU A 105 -21.09 -11.12 -18.92
C GLU A 105 -20.56 -9.69 -19.03
N LYS A 106 -19.24 -9.53 -19.07
CA LYS A 106 -18.56 -8.24 -19.25
C LYS A 106 -18.27 -7.87 -20.71
N ASP A 107 -18.82 -8.58 -21.67
CA ASP A 107 -18.55 -8.41 -23.10
C ASP A 107 -17.08 -8.38 -23.51
N LYS A 108 -16.21 -9.01 -22.70
CA LYS A 108 -14.75 -9.03 -22.93
C LYS A 108 -14.27 -10.26 -23.67
N LEU A 109 -15.08 -11.30 -23.73
CA LEU A 109 -14.69 -12.59 -24.29
C LEU A 109 -14.34 -12.50 -25.78
N ASN A 110 -15.12 -11.74 -26.54
CA ASN A 110 -14.98 -11.58 -27.99
C ASN A 110 -13.68 -10.90 -28.42
N PHE A 111 -13.02 -10.20 -27.50
CA PHE A 111 -11.74 -9.51 -27.76
C PHE A 111 -10.52 -10.33 -27.34
N LEU A 112 -10.70 -11.56 -26.84
CA LEU A 112 -9.61 -12.39 -26.37
C LEU A 112 -9.30 -13.51 -27.36
N SER A 113 -8.01 -13.75 -27.59
CA SER A 113 -7.57 -14.99 -28.22
C SER A 113 -7.64 -16.17 -27.24
N VAL A 114 -7.67 -17.41 -27.76
CA VAL A 114 -7.63 -18.63 -26.91
C VAL A 114 -6.40 -18.67 -25.99
N LEU A 115 -5.26 -18.10 -26.42
CA LEU A 115 -4.04 -18.00 -25.59
C LEU A 115 -4.18 -17.00 -24.46
N GLN A 116 -4.86 -15.86 -24.72
CA GLN A 116 -5.15 -14.87 -23.69
C GLN A 116 -6.17 -15.42 -22.69
N LEU A 117 -7.19 -16.16 -23.13
CA LEU A 117 -8.12 -16.88 -22.26
C LEU A 117 -7.40 -17.91 -21.40
N LYS A 118 -6.55 -18.75 -22.01
CA LYS A 118 -5.67 -19.67 -21.27
C LYS A 118 -4.82 -18.94 -20.24
N SER A 119 -4.17 -17.85 -20.63
CA SER A 119 -3.32 -17.05 -19.72
C SER A 119 -4.11 -16.54 -18.52
N ARG A 120 -5.35 -16.12 -18.67
CA ARG A 120 -6.22 -15.69 -17.56
C ARG A 120 -6.58 -16.85 -16.64
N ILE A 121 -7.00 -17.99 -17.22
CA ILE A 121 -7.30 -19.21 -16.45
C ILE A 121 -6.05 -19.69 -15.68
N VAL A 122 -4.88 -19.75 -16.33
CA VAL A 122 -3.62 -20.17 -15.69
C VAL A 122 -3.15 -19.17 -14.66
N LYS A 123 -3.19 -17.87 -14.93
CA LYS A 123 -2.80 -16.83 -13.95
C LYS A 123 -3.65 -16.89 -12.69
N THR A 124 -4.94 -17.21 -12.80
CA THR A 124 -5.81 -17.42 -11.64
C THR A 124 -5.44 -18.69 -10.85
N VAL A 125 -4.82 -19.70 -11.50
CA VAL A 125 -4.28 -20.91 -10.82
C VAL A 125 -2.95 -20.67 -10.14
N ALA A 126 -2.06 -19.88 -10.79
CA ALA A 126 -0.68 -19.72 -10.35
C ALA A 126 -0.49 -18.70 -9.23
N ASN A 127 -1.51 -17.88 -8.92
CA ASN A 127 -1.27 -16.68 -8.13
C ASN A 127 -2.44 -16.30 -7.18
N ASP A 128 -3.03 -17.26 -6.49
CA ASP A 128 -3.95 -16.98 -5.38
C ASP A 128 -3.21 -16.64 -4.06
N SER A 129 -1.86 -16.67 -4.08
CA SER A 129 -1.03 -16.28 -2.94
C SER A 129 -1.09 -14.76 -2.71
N PHE A 130 -1.57 -14.40 -1.53
CA PHE A 130 -1.57 -13.02 -1.07
C PHE A 130 -0.14 -12.46 -0.97
N TYR A 131 0.82 -13.29 -0.57
CA TYR A 131 2.20 -12.85 -0.41
C TYR A 131 2.87 -12.58 -1.75
N GLU A 132 2.73 -13.46 -2.72
CA GLU A 132 3.30 -13.25 -4.06
C GLU A 132 2.72 -12.02 -4.74
N PHE A 133 1.39 -11.85 -4.67
CA PHE A 133 0.74 -10.66 -5.20
C PHE A 133 1.21 -9.38 -4.50
N SER A 134 1.28 -9.40 -3.16
CA SER A 134 1.76 -8.25 -2.38
C SER A 134 3.22 -7.89 -2.71
N LEU A 135 4.10 -8.90 -2.86
CA LEU A 135 5.49 -8.68 -3.26
C LEU A 135 5.60 -8.20 -4.72
N GLY A 136 4.71 -8.62 -5.61
CA GLY A 136 4.57 -8.06 -6.96
C GLY A 136 4.29 -6.55 -6.91
N LEU A 137 3.32 -6.12 -6.08
CA LEU A 137 3.04 -4.69 -5.87
C LEU A 137 4.21 -3.93 -5.27
N VAL A 138 5.00 -4.56 -4.39
CA VAL A 138 6.23 -3.95 -3.84
C VAL A 138 7.25 -3.70 -4.96
N LYS A 139 7.45 -4.64 -5.87
CA LYS A 139 8.35 -4.48 -7.03
C LYS A 139 7.91 -3.34 -7.94
N GLU A 140 6.60 -3.27 -8.27
CA GLU A 140 6.04 -2.19 -9.09
C GLU A 140 6.21 -0.81 -8.42
N LEU A 141 5.97 -0.72 -7.11
CA LEU A 141 6.14 0.52 -6.35
C LEU A 141 7.60 0.95 -6.27
N ASN A 142 8.55 0.01 -6.15
CA ASN A 142 9.97 0.32 -6.18
C ASN A 142 10.41 0.78 -7.57
N ALA A 143 9.94 0.15 -8.64
CA ALA A 143 10.24 0.55 -10.02
C ALA A 143 9.69 1.96 -10.36
N THR A 144 8.65 2.42 -9.65
CA THR A 144 8.09 3.77 -9.77
C THR A 144 8.55 4.72 -8.65
N GLU A 145 9.64 4.39 -7.96
CA GLU A 145 10.27 5.18 -6.88
C GLU A 145 9.34 5.54 -5.70
N ARG A 146 8.25 4.79 -5.54
CA ARG A 146 7.26 4.99 -4.45
C ARG A 146 7.65 4.18 -3.21
N PHE A 147 8.89 4.30 -2.76
CA PHE A 147 9.50 3.49 -1.71
C PHE A 147 8.74 3.52 -0.37
N GLY A 148 8.15 4.66 -0.01
CA GLY A 148 7.32 4.78 1.20
C GLY A 148 6.15 3.80 1.19
N ASN A 149 5.43 3.72 0.07
CA ASN A 149 4.32 2.80 -0.10
C ASN A 149 4.84 1.34 -0.21
N ALA A 150 5.92 1.10 -0.95
CA ALA A 150 6.55 -0.21 -1.04
C ALA A 150 6.88 -0.78 0.35
N ASN A 151 7.47 0.03 1.22
CA ASN A 151 7.80 -0.35 2.60
C ASN A 151 6.56 -0.70 3.44
N ILE A 152 5.45 -0.01 3.26
CA ILE A 152 4.19 -0.32 3.96
C ILE A 152 3.66 -1.70 3.53
N TYR A 153 3.62 -1.98 2.21
CA TYR A 153 3.18 -3.28 1.69
C TYR A 153 4.13 -4.41 2.11
N TYR A 154 5.44 -4.17 2.05
CA TYR A 154 6.44 -5.14 2.49
C TYR A 154 6.32 -5.44 4.00
N SER A 155 6.10 -4.42 4.82
CA SER A 155 5.96 -4.57 6.28
C SER A 155 4.76 -5.44 6.64
N ILE A 156 3.59 -5.21 6.04
CA ILE A 156 2.41 -6.04 6.33
C ILE A 156 2.62 -7.49 5.87
N THR A 157 3.26 -7.71 4.72
CA THR A 157 3.59 -9.05 4.24
C THR A 157 4.45 -9.81 5.26
N LYS A 158 5.49 -9.14 5.82
CA LYS A 158 6.33 -9.74 6.88
C LYS A 158 5.55 -10.04 8.15
N VAL A 159 4.68 -9.13 8.57
CA VAL A 159 3.88 -9.29 9.79
C VAL A 159 2.88 -10.44 9.64
N LEU A 160 2.20 -10.53 8.49
CA LEU A 160 1.29 -11.64 8.22
C LEU A 160 2.03 -12.98 8.09
N LYS A 161 3.22 -13.03 7.49
CA LYS A 161 4.06 -14.25 7.48
C LYS A 161 4.38 -14.71 8.90
N LYS A 162 4.70 -13.76 9.81
CA LYS A 162 4.95 -14.09 11.20
C LYS A 162 3.69 -14.60 11.92
N PHE A 163 2.53 -14.01 11.64
CA PHE A 163 1.25 -14.44 12.18
C PHE A 163 0.82 -15.83 11.68
N HIS A 164 1.12 -16.17 10.42
CA HIS A 164 0.72 -17.39 9.75
C HIS A 164 1.85 -18.45 9.70
N ASP A 165 2.78 -18.40 10.64
CA ASP A 165 3.89 -19.35 10.82
C ASP A 165 4.71 -19.62 9.55
N GLY A 166 4.88 -18.63 8.70
CA GLY A 166 5.64 -18.72 7.46
C GLY A 166 4.96 -19.47 6.32
N LYS A 167 3.79 -20.09 6.55
CA LYS A 167 3.02 -20.78 5.52
C LYS A 167 2.55 -19.82 4.45
N ASP A 168 2.38 -20.28 3.23
CA ASP A 168 1.76 -19.46 2.18
C ASP A 168 0.32 -19.13 2.57
N LEU A 169 -0.09 -17.92 2.27
CA LEU A 169 -1.41 -17.37 2.61
C LEU A 169 -2.17 -17.06 1.33
N LYS A 170 -3.28 -17.75 1.12
CA LYS A 170 -4.14 -17.53 -0.03
C LYS A 170 -5.17 -16.43 0.24
N PHE A 171 -5.60 -15.71 -0.80
CA PHE A 171 -6.66 -14.70 -0.65
C PHE A 171 -7.94 -15.27 -0.03
N ALA A 172 -8.34 -16.50 -0.39
CA ALA A 172 -9.53 -17.16 0.15
C ALA A 172 -9.45 -17.48 1.65
N GLU A 173 -8.25 -17.59 2.21
CA GLU A 173 -8.03 -17.85 3.64
C GLU A 173 -8.19 -16.58 4.48
N ILE A 174 -8.04 -15.40 3.87
CA ILE A 174 -8.19 -14.11 4.55
C ILE A 174 -9.69 -13.73 4.56
N ASN A 175 -10.44 -14.40 5.39
CA ASN A 175 -11.85 -14.13 5.66
C ASN A 175 -12.03 -13.28 6.92
N TYR A 176 -13.27 -13.03 7.35
CA TYR A 176 -13.58 -12.28 8.57
C TYR A 176 -12.92 -12.88 9.82
N ASP A 177 -12.97 -14.20 9.98
CA ASP A 177 -12.41 -14.89 11.15
C ASP A 177 -10.88 -14.78 11.17
N PHE A 178 -10.22 -14.86 10.01
CA PHE A 178 -8.78 -14.60 9.90
C PHE A 178 -8.43 -13.19 10.36
N LEU A 179 -9.17 -12.17 9.92
CA LEU A 179 -8.94 -10.78 10.34
C LEU A 179 -9.15 -10.61 11.84
N LYS A 180 -10.15 -11.27 12.43
CA LYS A 180 -10.38 -11.25 13.88
C LYS A 180 -9.26 -11.94 14.66
N ARG A 181 -8.78 -13.09 14.22
CA ARG A 181 -7.63 -13.76 14.85
C ARG A 181 -6.36 -12.91 14.75
N PHE A 182 -6.13 -12.25 13.60
CA PHE A 182 -5.01 -11.34 13.44
C PHE A 182 -5.14 -10.11 14.36
N GLU A 183 -6.34 -9.55 14.55
CA GLU A 183 -6.62 -8.47 15.50
C GLU A 183 -6.27 -8.88 16.93
N ILE A 184 -6.73 -10.06 17.38
CA ILE A 184 -6.43 -10.62 18.72
C ILE A 184 -4.91 -10.80 18.89
N TRP A 185 -4.26 -11.44 17.91
CA TRP A 185 -2.81 -11.64 17.92
C TRP A 185 -2.04 -10.32 17.95
N HIS A 186 -2.52 -9.29 17.25
CA HIS A 186 -1.89 -7.97 17.27
C HIS A 186 -1.96 -7.33 18.65
N PHE A 187 -3.10 -7.39 19.32
CA PHE A 187 -3.29 -6.82 20.65
C PHE A 187 -2.59 -7.62 21.76
N SER A 188 -2.53 -8.94 21.67
CA SER A 188 -1.81 -9.77 22.65
C SER A 188 -0.31 -9.44 22.72
N ARG A 189 0.22 -8.73 21.73
CA ARG A 189 1.61 -8.26 21.68
C ARG A 189 1.79 -6.81 22.16
N GLY A 190 0.78 -6.24 22.79
CA GLY A 190 0.81 -4.86 23.29
C GLY A 190 0.78 -3.78 22.20
N ASN A 191 0.38 -4.13 20.97
CA ASN A 191 0.34 -3.16 19.87
C ASN A 191 -0.92 -2.30 19.90
N SER A 192 -0.82 -1.08 19.34
CA SER A 192 -1.89 -0.09 19.38
C SER A 192 -2.99 -0.33 18.34
N VAL A 193 -4.19 0.23 18.61
CA VAL A 193 -5.34 0.24 17.69
C VAL A 193 -4.95 0.90 16.34
N ASN A 194 -4.20 2.00 16.37
CA ASN A 194 -3.78 2.69 15.15
C ASN A 194 -2.75 1.90 14.34
N GLY A 195 -1.91 1.08 14.99
CA GLY A 195 -1.02 0.13 14.34
C GLY A 195 -1.81 -0.94 13.58
N LEU A 196 -2.81 -1.54 14.24
CA LEU A 196 -3.74 -2.49 13.59
C LEU A 196 -4.46 -1.83 12.41
N SER A 197 -4.99 -0.62 12.61
CA SER A 197 -5.69 0.14 11.57
C SER A 197 -4.83 0.34 10.31
N ALA A 198 -3.54 0.64 10.48
CA ALA A 198 -2.61 0.77 9.36
C ALA A 198 -2.45 -0.55 8.59
N TYR A 199 -2.31 -1.67 9.29
CA TYR A 199 -2.23 -3.00 8.68
C TYR A 199 -3.51 -3.38 7.95
N MET A 200 -4.67 -3.21 8.58
CA MET A 200 -5.97 -3.54 8.00
C MET A 200 -6.26 -2.70 6.74
N ARG A 201 -5.93 -1.40 6.73
CA ARG A 201 -6.04 -0.55 5.54
C ARG A 201 -5.15 -1.04 4.41
N THR A 202 -3.95 -1.53 4.73
CA THR A 202 -3.01 -2.04 3.73
C THR A 202 -3.50 -3.36 3.14
N ILE A 203 -3.96 -4.32 3.97
CA ILE A 203 -4.59 -5.57 3.51
C ILE A 203 -5.76 -5.25 2.59
N ARG A 204 -6.64 -4.33 3.00
CA ARG A 204 -7.79 -3.88 2.21
C ARG A 204 -7.36 -3.29 0.86
N ALA A 205 -6.29 -2.50 0.83
CA ALA A 205 -5.76 -1.94 -0.41
C ALA A 205 -5.22 -3.01 -1.36
N ILE A 206 -4.57 -4.06 -0.83
CA ILE A 206 -4.09 -5.22 -1.62
C ILE A 206 -5.28 -5.97 -2.21
N PHE A 207 -6.32 -6.27 -1.42
CA PHE A 207 -7.56 -6.90 -1.91
C PHE A 207 -8.20 -6.10 -3.04
N ASN A 208 -8.37 -4.78 -2.87
CA ASN A 208 -8.95 -3.92 -3.90
C ASN A 208 -8.15 -3.93 -5.20
N LYS A 209 -6.82 -4.03 -5.12
CA LYS A 209 -5.96 -4.16 -6.30
C LYS A 209 -6.11 -5.53 -6.97
N ALA A 210 -6.18 -6.61 -6.18
CA ALA A 210 -6.37 -7.96 -6.66
C ALA A 210 -7.75 -8.13 -7.37
N ILE A 211 -8.80 -7.53 -6.81
CA ILE A 211 -10.13 -7.50 -7.44
C ILE A 211 -10.09 -6.71 -8.75
N LYS A 212 -9.47 -5.51 -8.76
CA LYS A 212 -9.34 -4.68 -9.97
C LYS A 212 -8.54 -5.36 -11.08
N SER A 213 -7.55 -6.17 -10.73
CA SER A 213 -6.76 -6.95 -11.70
C SER A 213 -7.49 -8.20 -12.18
N GLY A 214 -8.66 -8.54 -11.64
CA GLY A 214 -9.41 -9.75 -11.95
C GLY A 214 -8.79 -11.03 -11.39
N LEU A 215 -7.88 -10.91 -10.42
CA LEU A 215 -7.25 -12.07 -9.77
C LEU A 215 -8.23 -12.79 -8.85
N ILE A 216 -9.07 -12.06 -8.13
CA ILE A 216 -10.07 -12.59 -7.21
C ILE A 216 -11.43 -11.94 -7.46
N SER A 217 -12.52 -12.70 -7.17
CA SER A 217 -13.88 -12.17 -7.19
C SER A 217 -14.13 -11.17 -6.06
N LYS A 218 -15.08 -10.23 -6.29
CA LYS A 218 -15.55 -9.30 -5.27
C LYS A 218 -16.21 -10.01 -4.08
N ASP A 219 -16.77 -11.20 -4.28
CA ASP A 219 -17.41 -12.01 -3.24
C ASP A 219 -16.41 -12.49 -2.19
N ALA A 220 -15.13 -12.62 -2.57
CA ALA A 220 -14.04 -12.96 -1.65
C ALA A 220 -13.56 -11.78 -0.77
N TYR A 221 -14.23 -10.61 -0.82
CA TYR A 221 -13.80 -9.41 -0.12
C TYR A 221 -14.12 -9.46 1.38
N PRO A 222 -13.12 -9.57 2.27
CA PRO A 222 -13.36 -9.82 3.70
C PRO A 222 -13.77 -8.58 4.50
N PHE A 223 -13.65 -7.38 3.92
CA PHE A 223 -13.92 -6.11 4.62
C PHE A 223 -15.37 -5.64 4.47
N SER A 224 -16.27 -6.41 3.87
CA SER A 224 -17.69 -6.08 3.81
C SER A 224 -18.28 -5.91 5.21
N ASN A 225 -17.91 -6.81 6.14
CA ASN A 225 -18.40 -6.84 7.51
C ASN A 225 -17.35 -6.43 8.55
N TYR A 226 -16.09 -6.20 8.14
CA TYR A 226 -15.02 -5.81 9.06
C TYR A 226 -14.82 -4.29 9.07
N LYS A 227 -15.14 -3.64 10.19
CA LYS A 227 -14.94 -2.19 10.39
C LYS A 227 -13.55 -1.92 10.97
N ILE A 228 -12.74 -1.13 10.27
CA ILE A 228 -11.41 -0.71 10.73
C ILE A 228 -11.59 0.42 11.75
N LYS A 229 -11.23 0.13 13.00
CA LYS A 229 -11.30 1.09 14.11
C LYS A 229 -10.04 1.97 14.16
N THR A 230 -10.17 3.20 14.64
CA THR A 230 -9.07 4.12 14.91
C THR A 230 -9.25 4.75 16.27
N ALA A 231 -8.15 4.97 17.00
CA ALA A 231 -8.15 5.73 18.23
C ALA A 231 -7.65 7.16 17.98
N PRO A 232 -8.15 8.17 18.69
CA PRO A 232 -7.58 9.51 18.69
C PRO A 232 -6.09 9.44 19.07
N THR A 233 -5.29 10.31 18.45
CA THR A 233 -3.86 10.45 18.79
C THR A 233 -3.65 11.83 19.38
N GLU A 234 -3.09 11.90 20.55
CA GLU A 234 -2.63 13.15 21.13
C GLU A 234 -1.56 13.78 20.24
N LYS A 235 -1.65 15.08 20.08
CA LYS A 235 -0.67 15.85 19.33
C LYS A 235 0.41 16.30 20.30
N ARG A 236 1.63 15.98 19.90
CA ARG A 236 2.83 16.27 20.67
C ARG A 236 3.44 17.58 20.18
N ALA A 237 2.74 18.69 20.34
CA ALA A 237 3.32 20.00 20.13
C ALA A 237 4.04 20.39 21.43
N ILE A 238 5.20 21.03 21.29
CA ILE A 238 5.88 21.70 22.40
C ILE A 238 5.62 23.21 22.32
N ASP A 239 5.72 23.88 23.43
CA ASP A 239 5.52 25.32 23.55
C ASP A 239 6.70 26.14 23.02
N VAL A 240 6.55 27.47 23.01
CA VAL A 240 7.58 28.41 22.54
C VAL A 240 8.79 28.41 23.48
N SER A 241 8.61 28.23 24.79
CA SER A 241 9.68 28.20 25.75
C SER A 241 10.60 27.01 25.51
N SER A 242 10.03 25.83 25.27
CA SER A 242 10.76 24.63 24.88
C SER A 242 11.53 24.79 23.56
N ILE A 243 10.92 25.47 22.56
CA ILE A 243 11.62 25.76 21.29
C ILE A 243 12.80 26.71 21.53
N LYS A 244 12.64 27.73 22.38
CA LYS A 244 13.72 28.65 22.76
C LYS A 244 14.85 27.90 23.51
N SER A 245 14.53 27.01 24.45
CA SER A 245 15.51 26.18 25.15
C SER A 245 16.33 25.32 24.18
N ILE A 246 15.67 24.68 23.19
CA ILE A 246 16.38 23.95 22.13
C ILE A 246 17.28 24.86 21.30
N MET A 247 16.85 26.10 20.99
CA MET A 247 17.64 27.05 20.23
C MET A 247 18.88 27.53 20.99
N GLN A 248 18.77 27.72 22.30
CA GLN A 248 19.84 28.18 23.17
C GLN A 248 20.81 27.08 23.61
N LEU A 249 20.47 25.81 23.36
CA LEU A 249 21.31 24.67 23.74
C LEU A 249 22.66 24.74 23.01
N LYS A 250 23.74 24.90 23.78
CA LYS A 250 25.12 24.90 23.25
C LYS A 250 25.59 23.48 23.04
N LEU A 251 26.00 23.17 21.84
CA LEU A 251 26.47 21.84 21.40
C LEU A 251 27.74 22.01 20.56
N ASP A 252 28.68 21.10 20.71
CA ASP A 252 29.86 21.05 19.82
C ASP A 252 29.40 20.69 18.38
N GLU A 253 29.96 21.40 17.41
CA GLU A 253 29.66 21.19 15.99
C GLU A 253 30.05 19.78 15.50
N LYS A 254 30.99 19.12 16.19
CA LYS A 254 31.39 17.74 15.92
C LYS A 254 30.43 16.71 16.51
N ASP A 255 29.54 17.13 17.42
CA ASP A 255 28.51 16.24 17.97
C ASP A 255 27.33 16.09 17.00
N SER A 256 26.87 14.88 16.84
CA SER A 256 25.67 14.60 16.05
C SER A 256 24.41 15.33 16.58
N LEU A 257 24.34 15.62 17.87
CA LEU A 257 23.25 16.37 18.49
C LEU A 257 23.15 17.80 17.96
N PHE A 258 24.30 18.42 17.61
CA PHE A 258 24.33 19.73 16.94
C PHE A 258 23.48 19.72 15.65
N HIS A 259 23.69 18.72 14.81
CA HIS A 259 22.90 18.58 13.58
C HIS A 259 21.44 18.30 13.89
N TYR A 260 21.13 17.46 14.88
CA TYR A 260 19.74 17.11 15.21
C TYR A 260 18.98 18.31 15.79
N ARG A 261 19.61 19.13 16.63
CA ARG A 261 19.08 20.42 17.07
C ARG A 261 18.74 21.32 15.87
N ASN A 262 19.70 21.49 14.97
CA ASN A 262 19.55 22.37 13.80
C ASN A 262 18.46 21.84 12.86
N TYR A 263 18.39 20.53 12.61
CA TYR A 263 17.32 19.94 11.78
C TYR A 263 15.93 20.20 12.37
N PHE A 264 15.79 20.15 13.69
CA PHE A 264 14.52 20.43 14.35
C PHE A 264 14.10 21.90 14.18
N LEU A 265 15.02 22.82 14.41
CA LEU A 265 14.78 24.27 14.29
C LEU A 265 14.53 24.67 12.84
N ILE A 266 15.35 24.19 11.90
CA ILE A 266 15.15 24.44 10.47
C ILE A 266 13.79 23.89 9.99
N SER A 267 13.44 22.68 10.42
CA SER A 267 12.13 22.11 10.11
C SER A 267 11.00 23.01 10.63
N TYR A 268 11.11 23.51 11.87
CA TYR A 268 10.13 24.42 12.45
C TYR A 268 10.02 25.73 11.64
N MET A 269 11.14 26.37 11.31
CA MET A 269 11.18 27.62 10.56
C MET A 269 10.74 27.48 9.10
N LEU A 270 10.83 26.27 8.53
CA LEU A 270 10.32 25.92 7.19
C LEU A 270 8.90 25.32 7.25
N TYR A 271 8.02 25.91 8.05
CA TYR A 271 6.60 25.53 8.16
C TYR A 271 6.40 24.07 8.54
N GLY A 272 7.31 23.48 9.32
CA GLY A 272 7.27 22.08 9.69
C GLY A 272 7.54 21.16 8.50
N ILE A 273 8.52 21.46 7.67
CA ILE A 273 8.97 20.61 6.56
C ILE A 273 9.26 19.19 7.06
N SER A 274 8.87 18.17 6.30
CA SER A 274 9.18 16.80 6.70
C SER A 274 10.68 16.50 6.58
N PHE A 275 11.23 15.66 7.45
CA PHE A 275 12.65 15.32 7.42
C PHE A 275 13.11 14.77 6.06
N ILE A 276 12.23 14.02 5.37
CA ILE A 276 12.55 13.53 4.03
C ILE A 276 12.62 14.67 3.01
N ASP A 277 11.67 15.62 3.02
CA ASP A 277 11.72 16.76 2.11
C ASP A 277 12.95 17.62 2.39
N MET A 278 13.28 17.86 3.67
CA MET A 278 14.46 18.59 4.11
C MET A 278 15.77 17.92 3.67
N ALA A 279 15.89 16.61 3.84
CA ALA A 279 17.09 15.86 3.48
C ALA A 279 17.42 15.93 1.97
N PHE A 280 16.41 16.09 1.13
CA PHE A 280 16.56 16.21 -0.32
C PHE A 280 16.68 17.66 -0.81
N LEU A 281 16.74 18.68 0.07
CA LEU A 281 17.01 20.04 -0.34
C LEU A 281 18.44 20.18 -0.84
N LYS A 282 18.61 20.79 -2.01
CA LYS A 282 19.88 21.12 -2.62
C LYS A 282 20.13 22.61 -2.55
N LEU A 283 21.39 23.01 -2.73
CA LEU A 283 21.74 24.44 -2.73
C LEU A 283 20.99 25.22 -3.83
N GLU A 284 20.74 24.59 -4.98
CA GLU A 284 19.92 25.17 -6.06
C GLU A 284 18.47 25.54 -5.65
N ASN A 285 17.96 24.96 -4.55
CA ASN A 285 16.66 25.32 -4.02
C ASN A 285 16.64 26.69 -3.30
N ILE A 286 17.81 27.27 -3.02
CA ILE A 286 17.93 28.61 -2.45
C ILE A 286 18.05 29.61 -3.60
N ILE A 287 16.98 30.37 -3.85
CA ILE A 287 16.89 31.36 -4.94
C ILE A 287 16.36 32.66 -4.34
N ASP A 288 17.05 33.79 -4.56
CA ASP A 288 16.62 35.11 -4.15
C ASP A 288 16.24 35.21 -2.65
N ASN A 289 17.07 34.64 -1.79
CA ASN A 289 16.84 34.56 -0.35
C ASN A 289 15.51 33.83 0.02
N ARG A 290 15.11 32.87 -0.81
CA ARG A 290 13.93 32.01 -0.61
C ARG A 290 14.27 30.56 -0.85
N ILE A 291 13.61 29.64 -0.12
CA ILE A 291 13.74 28.21 -0.36
C ILE A 291 12.53 27.75 -1.18
N LYS A 292 12.81 27.29 -2.41
CA LYS A 292 11.79 26.82 -3.36
C LYS A 292 11.95 25.31 -3.61
N PHE A 293 10.90 24.56 -3.34
CA PHE A 293 10.91 23.10 -3.55
C PHE A 293 9.49 22.56 -3.74
N GLN A 294 9.38 21.34 -4.26
CA GLN A 294 8.12 20.61 -4.29
C GLN A 294 8.09 19.53 -3.21
N ARG A 295 7.02 19.48 -2.44
CA ARG A 295 6.82 18.46 -1.44
C ARG A 295 6.68 17.07 -2.08
N ARG A 296 7.56 16.13 -1.75
CA ARG A 296 7.61 14.78 -2.37
C ARG A 296 6.31 13.97 -2.22
N LYS A 297 5.59 14.15 -1.12
CA LYS A 297 4.35 13.40 -0.85
C LYS A 297 3.13 13.91 -1.62
N THR A 298 3.05 15.20 -1.90
CA THR A 298 1.83 15.86 -2.41
C THR A 298 2.06 16.69 -3.66
N SER A 299 3.32 16.79 -4.11
CA SER A 299 3.77 17.63 -5.24
C SER A 299 3.36 19.11 -5.13
N LYS A 300 3.03 19.57 -3.90
CA LYS A 300 2.75 20.99 -3.67
C LYS A 300 4.04 21.79 -3.73
N PRO A 301 4.07 22.92 -4.45
CA PRO A 301 5.19 23.85 -4.43
C PRO A 301 5.24 24.61 -3.11
N TYR A 302 6.45 24.86 -2.63
CA TYR A 302 6.76 25.72 -1.51
C TYR A 302 7.70 26.83 -1.98
N ASP A 303 7.48 28.01 -1.44
CA ASP A 303 8.30 29.21 -1.64
C ASP A 303 8.36 29.97 -0.31
N ILE A 304 9.43 29.73 0.46
CA ILE A 304 9.56 30.18 1.85
C ILE A 304 10.71 31.19 1.94
N LYS A 305 10.45 32.37 2.47
CA LYS A 305 11.47 33.39 2.71
C LYS A 305 12.47 32.92 3.77
N VAL A 306 13.75 33.08 3.51
CA VAL A 306 14.82 32.82 4.48
C VAL A 306 14.89 33.98 5.45
N THR A 307 14.52 33.73 6.70
CA THR A 307 14.63 34.71 7.80
C THR A 307 16.09 34.81 8.28
N PRO A 308 16.50 35.89 9.00
CA PRO A 308 17.85 36.01 9.53
C PRO A 308 18.26 34.81 10.38
N GLN A 309 17.41 34.32 11.26
CA GLN A 309 17.65 33.16 12.13
C GLN A 309 17.82 31.87 11.33
N LEU A 310 16.99 31.68 10.28
CA LEU A 310 17.12 30.54 9.38
C LEU A 310 18.42 30.60 8.57
N LYS A 311 18.82 31.82 8.13
CA LYS A 311 20.08 32.05 7.42
C LYS A 311 21.29 31.68 8.26
N GLU A 312 21.29 32.05 9.54
CA GLU A 312 22.33 31.71 10.50
C GLU A 312 22.50 30.18 10.63
N LEU A 313 21.41 29.44 10.82
CA LEU A 313 21.44 27.98 10.88
C LEU A 313 21.88 27.32 9.57
N LEU A 314 21.48 27.88 8.44
CA LEU A 314 21.83 27.35 7.12
C LEU A 314 23.28 27.64 6.74
N SER A 315 23.88 28.76 7.21
CA SER A 315 25.24 29.17 6.85
C SER A 315 26.26 28.05 7.09
N PHE A 316 26.09 27.32 8.18
CA PHE A 316 26.93 26.15 8.53
C PHE A 316 26.89 25.05 7.45
N TYR A 317 25.77 24.90 6.75
CA TYR A 317 25.54 23.78 5.83
C TYR A 317 25.79 24.14 4.36
N ILE A 318 25.91 25.41 3.99
CA ILE A 318 25.96 25.86 2.60
C ILE A 318 27.36 26.28 2.14
N GLN A 319 28.33 26.38 3.07
CA GLN A 319 29.71 26.76 2.73
C GLN A 319 30.34 25.71 1.81
N ASP A 320 31.09 26.16 0.81
CA ASP A 320 31.89 25.35 -0.11
C ASP A 320 31.11 24.27 -0.88
N LYS A 321 29.78 24.48 -1.11
CA LYS A 321 28.93 23.56 -1.82
C LYS A 321 28.60 24.03 -3.24
N ALA A 322 28.55 23.06 -4.17
CA ALA A 322 28.03 23.30 -5.51
C ALA A 322 26.48 23.36 -5.48
N LYS A 323 25.88 24.00 -6.48
CA LYS A 323 24.40 24.15 -6.60
C LYS A 323 23.66 22.81 -6.56
N SER A 324 24.28 21.76 -7.11
CA SER A 324 23.72 20.40 -7.16
C SER A 324 23.80 19.63 -5.85
N ASP A 325 24.59 20.10 -4.87
CA ASP A 325 24.82 19.38 -3.63
C ASP A 325 23.64 19.48 -2.67
N PHE A 326 23.42 18.42 -1.90
CA PHE A 326 22.46 18.44 -0.82
C PHE A 326 22.91 19.39 0.28
N ILE A 327 21.98 20.21 0.78
CA ILE A 327 22.27 21.17 1.89
C ILE A 327 22.74 20.43 3.12
N PHE A 328 22.08 19.34 3.50
CA PHE A 328 22.34 18.60 4.73
C PHE A 328 23.15 17.33 4.48
N PRO A 329 24.10 16.96 5.37
CA PRO A 329 24.91 15.77 5.21
C PRO A 329 24.15 14.49 5.60
N VAL A 330 22.99 14.26 4.98
CA VAL A 330 22.10 13.14 5.25
C VAL A 330 22.25 12.07 4.18
N ILE A 331 22.38 12.50 2.94
CA ILE A 331 22.45 11.66 1.76
C ILE A 331 23.91 11.58 1.32
N THR A 332 24.43 10.36 1.20
CA THR A 332 25.84 10.08 0.86
C THR A 332 25.99 9.20 -0.36
N ARG A 333 24.90 8.64 -0.88
CA ARG A 333 24.90 7.67 -1.99
C ARG A 333 24.21 8.25 -3.22
N ASP A 334 24.55 7.70 -4.41
CA ASP A 334 24.17 8.32 -5.67
C ASP A 334 22.82 7.87 -6.20
N THR A 335 22.45 6.60 -5.99
CA THR A 335 21.18 6.09 -6.53
C THR A 335 20.01 6.42 -5.62
N PHE A 336 18.86 6.75 -6.20
CA PHE A 336 17.71 7.25 -5.45
C PHE A 336 17.17 6.26 -4.41
N ASP A 337 17.22 4.95 -4.65
CA ASP A 337 16.84 3.91 -3.69
C ASP A 337 17.78 3.88 -2.47
N LEU A 338 19.07 4.09 -2.69
CA LEU A 338 20.08 4.18 -1.63
C LEU A 338 19.96 5.51 -0.86
N GLN A 339 19.75 6.62 -1.56
CA GLN A 339 19.48 7.93 -0.96
C GLN A 339 18.26 7.86 -0.01
N TYR A 340 17.19 7.20 -0.47
CA TYR A 340 16.01 7.00 0.37
C TYR A 340 16.32 6.17 1.64
N LYS A 341 17.17 5.15 1.53
CA LYS A 341 17.65 4.36 2.69
C LYS A 341 18.49 5.20 3.64
N ASP A 342 19.36 6.08 3.13
CA ASP A 342 20.13 7.03 3.94
C ASP A 342 19.21 7.90 4.79
N VAL A 343 18.19 8.48 4.17
CA VAL A 343 17.19 9.30 4.87
C VAL A 343 16.44 8.50 5.95
N LEU A 344 16.07 7.24 5.66
CA LEU A 344 15.39 6.40 6.65
C LEU A 344 16.27 6.10 7.87
N TRP A 345 17.56 5.81 7.65
CA TRP A 345 18.50 5.52 8.73
C TRP A 345 18.87 6.78 9.51
N ALA A 346 19.12 7.89 8.80
CA ALA A 346 19.36 9.18 9.43
C ALA A 346 18.17 9.62 10.30
N ARG A 347 16.94 9.44 9.84
CA ARG A 347 15.74 9.75 10.63
C ARG A 347 15.64 8.92 11.90
N LYS A 348 16.08 7.65 11.89
CA LYS A 348 16.11 6.83 13.10
C LYS A 348 17.10 7.39 14.11
N ARG A 349 18.32 7.72 13.68
CA ARG A 349 19.36 8.34 14.53
C ARG A 349 18.89 9.70 15.05
N TYR A 350 18.36 10.54 14.18
CA TYR A 350 17.79 11.83 14.52
C TYR A 350 16.70 11.73 15.59
N ASN A 351 15.74 10.82 15.45
CA ASN A 351 14.70 10.62 16.46
C ASN A 351 15.24 10.05 17.78
N LYS A 352 16.39 9.36 17.77
CA LYS A 352 17.08 8.95 18.99
C LYS A 352 17.72 10.16 19.67
N GLY A 353 18.49 10.96 18.94
CA GLY A 353 19.13 12.17 19.48
C GLY A 353 18.13 13.24 19.93
N LEU A 354 16.95 13.34 19.30
CA LEU A 354 15.90 14.24 19.79
C LEU A 354 15.40 13.89 21.20
N LYS A 355 15.49 12.63 21.63
CA LYS A 355 15.17 12.26 23.02
C LYS A 355 16.24 12.78 23.98
N GLU A 356 17.50 12.72 23.56
CA GLU A 356 18.62 13.24 24.35
C GLU A 356 18.53 14.77 24.45
N ILE A 357 18.20 15.46 23.36
CA ILE A 357 17.95 16.92 23.35
C ILE A 357 16.78 17.27 24.29
N ALA A 358 15.69 16.49 24.28
CA ALA A 358 14.57 16.71 25.20
C ALA A 358 15.02 16.66 26.67
N GLN A 359 15.84 15.67 27.03
CA GLN A 359 16.41 15.54 28.37
C GLN A 359 17.30 16.73 28.74
N LEU A 360 18.20 17.14 27.82
CA LEU A 360 19.10 18.29 28.06
C LEU A 360 18.33 19.62 28.22
N CYS A 361 17.17 19.74 27.61
CA CYS A 361 16.32 20.92 27.68
C CYS A 361 15.19 20.81 28.73
N ASN A 362 15.14 19.74 29.54
CA ASN A 362 14.08 19.46 30.51
C ASN A 362 12.67 19.50 29.87
N ILE A 363 12.52 18.89 28.67
CA ILE A 363 11.25 18.78 27.95
C ILE A 363 10.67 17.40 28.20
N ASP A 364 9.48 17.33 28.81
CA ASP A 364 8.81 16.07 29.16
C ASP A 364 8.19 15.39 27.93
N GLU A 365 7.80 16.16 26.91
CA GLU A 365 7.20 15.64 25.71
C GLU A 365 8.21 14.87 24.89
N ARG A 366 7.76 13.73 24.36
CA ARG A 366 8.58 12.92 23.48
C ARG A 366 8.87 13.64 22.16
N LEU A 367 10.06 14.18 22.00
CA LEU A 367 10.48 14.79 20.74
C LEU A 367 10.70 13.74 19.65
N THR A 368 10.23 14.07 18.46
CA THR A 368 10.48 13.35 17.20
C THR A 368 10.59 14.35 16.07
N SER A 369 11.12 13.93 14.92
CA SER A 369 11.21 14.76 13.72
C SER A 369 9.87 15.35 13.24
N TYR A 370 8.75 14.86 13.72
CA TYR A 370 7.42 15.35 13.35
C TYR A 370 6.84 16.34 14.37
N VAL A 371 7.43 16.43 15.57
CA VAL A 371 7.00 17.36 16.62
C VAL A 371 7.20 18.80 16.18
N SER A 372 8.30 19.13 15.47
CA SER A 372 8.53 20.46 14.91
C SER A 372 7.34 20.97 14.07
N ARG A 373 6.75 20.08 13.27
CA ARG A 373 5.58 20.41 12.46
C ARG A 373 4.31 20.59 13.29
N HIS A 374 4.12 19.77 14.31
CA HIS A 374 2.98 19.93 15.23
C HIS A 374 3.10 21.25 16.00
N SER A 375 4.30 21.54 16.53
CA SER A 375 4.56 22.77 17.25
C SER A 375 4.37 24.00 16.37
N PHE A 376 4.87 23.99 15.12
CA PHE A 376 4.63 25.08 14.18
C PHE A 376 3.12 25.31 13.97
N ALA A 377 2.36 24.25 13.69
CA ALA A 377 0.93 24.36 13.44
C ALA A 377 0.17 24.86 14.68
N THR A 378 0.50 24.37 15.86
CA THR A 378 -0.12 24.78 17.12
C THR A 378 0.24 26.25 17.44
N GLN A 379 1.51 26.62 17.31
CA GLN A 379 1.93 28.01 17.56
C GLN A 379 1.31 28.99 16.57
N ALA A 380 1.20 28.64 15.28
CA ALA A 380 0.52 29.47 14.30
C ALA A 380 -0.97 29.71 14.67
N MET A 381 -1.63 28.68 15.22
CA MET A 381 -3.02 28.82 15.70
C MET A 381 -3.12 29.69 16.95
N LEU A 382 -2.19 29.53 17.89
CA LEU A 382 -2.15 30.37 19.12
C LEU A 382 -1.84 31.86 18.82
N GLN A 383 -1.29 32.14 17.65
CA GLN A 383 -1.03 33.49 17.15
C GLN A 383 -2.09 33.98 16.15
N ASP A 384 -3.28 33.42 16.19
CA ASP A 384 -4.43 33.80 15.38
C ASP A 384 -4.18 33.75 13.85
N VAL A 385 -3.22 32.97 13.38
CA VAL A 385 -3.02 32.77 11.95
C VAL A 385 -4.24 32.02 11.37
N PRO A 386 -4.89 32.56 10.31
CA PRO A 386 -6.06 31.90 9.73
C PRO A 386 -5.82 30.45 9.35
N LEU A 387 -6.79 29.57 9.63
CA LEU A 387 -6.66 28.12 9.41
C LEU A 387 -6.31 27.77 7.95
N GLN A 388 -6.83 28.55 6.99
CA GLN A 388 -6.52 28.42 5.57
C GLN A 388 -5.04 28.70 5.29
N ALA A 389 -4.47 29.74 5.92
CA ALA A 389 -3.05 30.07 5.81
C ALA A 389 -2.19 28.96 6.44
N ILE A 390 -2.54 28.48 7.63
CA ILE A 390 -1.87 27.33 8.27
C ILE A 390 -1.92 26.10 7.36
N SER A 391 -3.08 25.83 6.75
CA SER A 391 -3.25 24.70 5.82
C SER A 391 -2.35 24.83 4.59
N ALA A 392 -2.23 26.04 4.03
CA ALA A 392 -1.34 26.35 2.93
C ALA A 392 0.12 26.18 3.32
N MET A 393 0.56 26.76 4.44
CA MET A 393 1.93 26.66 4.98
C MET A 393 2.31 25.20 5.25
N LEU A 394 1.41 24.39 5.79
CA LEU A 394 1.63 22.96 6.02
C LEU A 394 1.51 22.11 4.74
N GLY A 395 1.01 22.67 3.64
CA GLY A 395 0.78 21.95 2.38
C GLY A 395 -0.23 20.80 2.50
N HIS A 396 -1.31 21.01 3.23
CA HIS A 396 -2.40 20.06 3.29
C HIS A 396 -3.29 20.18 2.06
N ASN A 397 -3.72 19.04 1.50
CA ASN A 397 -4.65 19.01 0.37
C ASN A 397 -6.11 19.22 0.78
N ARG A 398 -6.40 19.03 2.08
CA ARG A 398 -7.74 19.16 2.66
C ARG A 398 -7.64 19.94 3.96
N LEU A 399 -8.50 20.94 4.12
CA LEU A 399 -8.58 21.76 5.32
C LEU A 399 -8.88 20.93 6.58
N THR A 400 -9.68 19.86 6.42
CA THR A 400 -9.99 18.88 7.49
C THR A 400 -8.74 18.29 8.15
N THR A 401 -7.61 18.19 7.41
CA THR A 401 -6.34 17.75 7.98
C THR A 401 -5.74 18.78 8.95
N THR A 402 -6.02 20.06 8.74
CA THR A 402 -5.57 21.16 9.60
C THR A 402 -6.54 21.36 10.78
N GLN A 403 -7.83 21.16 10.58
CA GLN A 403 -8.85 21.26 11.64
C GLN A 403 -8.60 20.32 12.83
N ILE A 404 -7.81 19.27 12.62
CA ILE A 404 -7.42 18.39 13.73
C ILE A 404 -6.64 19.14 14.81
N TYR A 405 -5.92 20.22 14.47
CA TYR A 405 -5.21 21.06 15.44
C TYR A 405 -6.16 21.92 16.29
N LEU A 406 -7.33 22.30 15.79
CA LEU A 406 -8.37 23.00 16.55
C LEU A 406 -8.84 22.20 17.77
N LYS A 407 -8.91 20.89 17.64
CA LYS A 407 -9.33 19.99 18.74
C LYS A 407 -8.33 19.90 19.91
N SER A 408 -7.14 20.48 19.73
CA SER A 408 -6.06 20.46 20.73
C SER A 408 -5.72 21.87 21.24
N LEU A 409 -6.63 22.85 21.07
CA LEU A 409 -6.47 24.15 21.70
C LEU A 409 -6.60 24.00 23.22
N PRO A 410 -5.69 24.59 24.01
CA PRO A 410 -5.83 24.67 25.45
C PRO A 410 -7.12 25.40 25.83
N SER A 411 -7.77 25.01 26.92
CA SER A 411 -8.98 25.69 27.43
C SER A 411 -8.75 27.18 27.65
N GLN A 412 -7.56 27.54 28.12
CA GLN A 412 -7.18 28.94 28.34
C GLN A 412 -7.28 29.80 27.08
N VAL A 413 -6.96 29.25 25.90
CA VAL A 413 -7.10 29.97 24.62
C VAL A 413 -8.59 30.21 24.29
N LEU A 414 -9.44 29.23 24.60
CA LEU A 414 -10.89 29.36 24.42
C LEU A 414 -11.46 30.41 25.41
N ASP A 415 -10.93 30.43 26.63
CA ASP A 415 -11.30 31.43 27.65
C ASP A 415 -10.87 32.85 27.22
N ASP A 416 -9.67 32.99 26.68
CA ASP A 416 -9.17 34.27 26.13
C ASP A 416 -10.03 34.75 24.95
N TYR A 417 -10.45 33.87 24.06
CA TYR A 417 -11.39 34.23 22.99
C TYR A 417 -12.76 34.62 23.54
N ASN A 418 -13.28 33.86 24.52
CA ASN A 418 -14.54 34.17 25.16
C ASN A 418 -14.49 35.57 25.82
N LYS A 419 -13.40 35.86 26.53
CA LYS A 419 -13.19 37.18 27.15
C LYS A 419 -13.21 38.30 26.11
N LYS A 420 -12.52 38.16 24.98
CA LYS A 420 -12.55 39.13 23.86
C LYS A 420 -13.94 39.34 23.26
N LEU A 421 -14.84 38.37 23.38
CA LEU A 421 -16.22 38.45 22.87
C LEU A 421 -17.19 39.06 23.88
N VAL A 422 -16.90 38.94 25.17
CA VAL A 422 -17.79 39.38 26.26
C VAL A 422 -17.40 40.77 26.82
N ASP A 423 -16.13 41.12 26.79
CA ASP A 423 -15.64 42.47 27.13
C ASP A 423 -16.04 43.43 26.00
N LEU A 424 -17.29 43.97 26.04
CA LEU A 424 -17.90 44.92 25.12
C LEU A 424 -17.55 46.36 25.53
#